data_f6f053d0638041b4e61618e39741a9f4
#
_entry.id   f6f053d0638041b4e61618e39741a9f4
#
_cell.length_a   1.000
_cell.length_b   1.000
_cell.length_c   1.000
_cell.angle_alpha   90.00
_cell.angle_beta   90.00
_cell.angle_gamma   90.00
#
_symmetry.space_group_name_H-M   'P 1'
#
loop_
_entity.id
_entity.type
_entity.pdbx_description
1 polymer ?
#
loop_
_entity_poly.entity_id
_entity_poly.type
_entity_poly.pdbx_seq_one_letter_code
_entity_poly.pdbx_strand_id
1 'polypeptide(L)'
;MHQPTDSLPIAVPASNRSDGGQSGNYSSWLAALVGAAAVVVIVAGLRVAAELIVPLLLAVFTAMILSSPLRWLKARGVPAAVAITLLIAAVIVSSLMVAAVVSAAIGDFRTALPSYATQFEGLSRDAVAVVANYGVVLDQSQWQALFDPSALFKMVANTLSSLGNALTNGLLILLLVVFILAEDQSFIDKLALSGGSAAGVASLRTFARSVNSYMALKSLISLATGITVWLWLWILGVDYAVMWGLLAFLLNFVPNVGSLIAAVPAVLLALLQLGVSGALLTAAGYGVINLFMGNFIEPRVMGRGLNLSPLVIFLSLLLWGWVLGPVGMLLSVPLTIMLKLALESRQQTAWVGAMLGGGLTTQ
;
A
#
# COMPACT_ATOMS: atom_id res chain seq x y z
N MET A 1 70.93 35.84 58.99
CA MET A 1 70.02 35.73 60.15
C MET A 1 68.63 35.57 59.59
N HIS A 2 68.08 34.49 59.69
CA HIS A 2 66.79 33.91 60.01
C HIS A 2 66.47 32.67 59.13
N GLN A 3 66.26 31.60 59.82
CA GLN A 3 66.03 30.24 59.39
C GLN A 3 64.60 30.05 58.87
N PRO A 4 64.39 29.04 58.02
CA PRO A 4 63.06 28.65 57.48
C PRO A 4 62.34 27.72 58.44
N THR A 5 61.07 27.80 58.51
CA THR A 5 60.18 26.89 59.21
C THR A 5 59.65 25.82 58.25
N ASP A 6 59.89 24.54 58.65
CA ASP A 6 59.29 23.33 58.10
C ASP A 6 57.77 23.38 58.10
N SER A 7 57.16 22.98 56.96
CA SER A 7 55.74 22.56 56.93
C SER A 7 55.64 21.17 56.41
N LEU A 8 55.16 20.27 57.22
CA LEU A 8 54.82 18.87 56.93
C LEU A 8 53.80 18.69 55.85
N PRO A 9 53.87 17.65 55.04
CA PRO A 9 52.84 17.34 54.03
C PRO A 9 51.60 16.73 54.68
N ILE A 10 50.45 17.32 54.43
CA ILE A 10 49.11 16.82 54.78
C ILE A 10 48.79 15.61 53.90
N ALA A 11 48.64 14.44 54.55
CA ALA A 11 48.14 13.23 53.86
C ALA A 11 46.67 13.42 53.40
N VAL A 12 46.46 13.33 52.12
CA VAL A 12 45.13 13.28 51.54
C VAL A 12 44.56 11.86 51.69
N PRO A 13 43.38 11.68 52.27
CA PRO A 13 42.76 10.34 52.39
C PRO A 13 42.36 9.83 51.03
N ALA A 14 42.63 8.57 50.74
CA ALA A 14 42.26 7.87 49.54
C ALA A 14 40.74 7.92 49.35
N SER A 15 40.30 8.57 48.28
CA SER A 15 38.90 8.59 47.87
C SER A 15 38.44 7.22 47.44
N ASN A 16 37.43 6.79 48.14
CA ASN A 16 36.61 5.61 47.96
C ASN A 16 36.24 5.42 46.47
N ARG A 17 36.73 4.38 45.84
CA ARG A 17 36.25 3.93 44.55
C ARG A 17 34.85 3.36 44.73
N SER A 18 33.85 4.17 44.52
CA SER A 18 32.47 3.72 44.46
C SER A 18 32.26 2.85 43.21
N ASP A 19 31.84 1.63 43.43
CA ASP A 19 31.28 0.69 42.48
C ASP A 19 30.12 1.34 41.68
N GLY A 20 30.43 1.97 40.57
CA GLY A 20 29.45 2.63 39.66
C GLY A 20 29.19 1.87 38.34
N GLY A 21 29.64 0.60 38.23
CA GLY A 21 29.71 -0.09 36.93
C GLY A 21 28.57 -1.01 36.57
N GLN A 22 27.61 -1.32 37.45
CA GLN A 22 26.61 -2.35 37.16
C GLN A 22 25.14 -1.87 37.05
N SER A 23 24.80 -0.69 37.54
CA SER A 23 23.42 -0.17 37.49
C SER A 23 23.01 0.37 36.13
N GLY A 24 23.95 0.74 35.25
CA GLY A 24 23.66 1.30 33.93
C GLY A 24 23.15 0.29 32.93
N ASN A 25 23.52 -0.98 33.04
CA ASN A 25 23.19 -1.99 32.05
C ASN A 25 21.76 -2.56 32.23
N TYR A 26 21.31 -2.70 33.46
CA TYR A 26 19.94 -3.17 33.77
C TYR A 26 18.87 -2.13 33.39
N SER A 27 19.16 -0.85 33.52
CA SER A 27 18.23 0.21 33.13
C SER A 27 18.04 0.30 31.59
N SER A 28 19.09 0.06 30.83
CA SER A 28 19.02 0.07 29.36
C SER A 28 18.26 -1.14 28.80
N TRP A 29 18.43 -2.34 29.38
CA TRP A 29 17.67 -3.53 29.01
C TRP A 29 16.19 -3.42 29.36
N LEU A 30 15.87 -2.90 30.54
CA LEU A 30 14.51 -2.64 30.99
C LEU A 30 13.84 -1.60 30.06
N ALA A 31 14.54 -0.52 29.72
CA ALA A 31 14.02 0.48 28.77
C ALA A 31 13.76 -0.12 27.38
N ALA A 32 14.65 -0.99 26.88
CA ALA A 32 14.46 -1.69 25.62
C ALA A 32 13.26 -2.67 25.67
N LEU A 33 13.10 -3.43 26.76
CA LEU A 33 11.96 -4.34 26.94
C LEU A 33 10.64 -3.58 27.05
N VAL A 34 10.59 -2.49 27.81
CA VAL A 34 9.40 -1.64 27.92
C VAL A 34 9.07 -1.01 26.58
N GLY A 35 10.08 -0.55 25.82
CA GLY A 35 9.92 -0.03 24.48
C GLY A 35 9.34 -1.10 23.51
N ALA A 36 9.89 -2.31 23.55
CA ALA A 36 9.38 -3.42 22.75
C ALA A 36 7.94 -3.80 23.13
N ALA A 37 7.64 -3.89 24.43
CA ALA A 37 6.29 -4.15 24.90
C ALA A 37 5.30 -3.05 24.48
N ALA A 38 5.70 -1.77 24.56
CA ALA A 38 4.89 -0.65 24.10
C ALA A 38 4.59 -0.74 22.60
N VAL A 39 5.57 -1.10 21.76
CA VAL A 39 5.36 -1.32 20.32
C VAL A 39 4.36 -2.44 20.08
N VAL A 40 4.49 -3.57 20.78
CA VAL A 40 3.54 -4.71 20.65
C VAL A 40 2.12 -4.28 21.03
N VAL A 41 1.96 -3.55 22.15
CA VAL A 41 0.66 -3.05 22.62
C VAL A 41 0.06 -2.06 21.61
N ILE A 42 0.86 -1.14 21.06
CA ILE A 42 0.41 -0.18 20.04
C ILE A 42 -0.05 -0.92 18.78
N VAL A 43 0.73 -1.88 18.29
CA VAL A 43 0.41 -2.65 17.09
C VAL A 43 -0.84 -3.51 17.31
N ALA A 44 -0.96 -4.16 18.47
CA ALA A 44 -2.15 -4.91 18.83
C ALA A 44 -3.39 -4.01 18.92
N GLY A 45 -3.26 -2.82 19.53
CA GLY A 45 -4.31 -1.81 19.60
C GLY A 45 -4.75 -1.31 18.23
N LEU A 46 -3.80 -1.02 17.34
CA LEU A 46 -4.08 -0.62 15.95
C LEU A 46 -4.84 -1.73 15.20
N ARG A 47 -4.46 -3.00 15.41
CA ARG A 47 -5.13 -4.13 14.77
C ARG A 47 -6.57 -4.31 15.26
N VAL A 48 -6.82 -4.16 16.56
CA VAL A 48 -8.18 -4.22 17.13
C VAL A 48 -9.02 -3.04 16.64
N ALA A 49 -8.40 -1.85 16.55
CA ALA A 49 -9.08 -0.65 16.07
C ALA A 49 -9.14 -0.54 14.53
N ALA A 50 -8.67 -1.55 13.78
CA ALA A 50 -8.58 -1.50 12.33
C ALA A 50 -9.92 -1.20 11.65
N GLU A 51 -11.03 -1.72 12.17
CA GLU A 51 -12.38 -1.47 11.64
C GLU A 51 -12.76 0.02 11.63
N LEU A 52 -12.26 0.81 12.58
CA LEU A 52 -12.45 2.26 12.64
C LEU A 52 -11.37 3.03 11.90
N ILE A 53 -10.13 2.56 11.99
CA ILE A 53 -8.97 3.24 11.42
C ILE A 53 -8.95 3.14 9.90
N VAL A 54 -9.32 1.99 9.33
CA VAL A 54 -9.29 1.74 7.88
C VAL A 54 -10.19 2.70 7.11
N PRO A 55 -11.47 2.91 7.44
CA PRO A 55 -12.31 3.90 6.76
C PRO A 55 -11.77 5.32 6.89
N LEU A 56 -11.23 5.69 8.07
CA LEU A 56 -10.63 7.01 8.29
C LEU A 56 -9.40 7.21 7.40
N LEU A 57 -8.50 6.24 7.34
CA LEU A 57 -7.32 6.31 6.47
C LEU A 57 -7.73 6.40 5.01
N LEU A 58 -8.67 5.56 4.55
CA LEU A 58 -9.18 5.63 3.18
C LEU A 58 -9.76 7.02 2.88
N ALA A 59 -10.50 7.60 3.81
CA ALA A 59 -11.05 8.95 3.65
C ALA A 59 -9.94 10.00 3.54
N VAL A 60 -8.93 9.96 4.42
CA VAL A 60 -7.78 10.88 4.39
C VAL A 60 -7.03 10.76 3.06
N PHE A 61 -6.71 9.55 2.62
CA PHE A 61 -5.97 9.35 1.37
C PHE A 61 -6.81 9.69 0.14
N THR A 62 -8.10 9.38 0.14
CA THR A 62 -9.02 9.80 -0.92
C THR A 62 -9.12 11.33 -0.99
N ALA A 63 -9.26 12.01 0.15
CA ALA A 63 -9.25 13.47 0.20
C ALA A 63 -7.91 14.05 -0.31
N MET A 64 -6.78 13.42 0.01
CA MET A 64 -5.47 13.80 -0.52
C MET A 64 -5.41 13.68 -2.05
N ILE A 65 -5.92 12.61 -2.64
CA ILE A 65 -6.01 12.44 -4.09
C ILE A 65 -6.88 13.54 -4.69
N LEU A 66 -8.05 13.80 -4.11
CA LEU A 66 -9.01 14.79 -4.58
C LEU A 66 -8.56 16.24 -4.36
N SER A 67 -7.62 16.49 -3.45
CA SER A 67 -7.12 17.83 -3.19
C SER A 67 -6.44 18.47 -4.41
N SER A 68 -5.81 17.67 -5.28
CA SER A 68 -5.19 18.16 -6.51
C SER A 68 -6.21 18.66 -7.53
N PRO A 69 -7.23 17.87 -7.94
CA PRO A 69 -8.31 18.39 -8.79
C PRO A 69 -9.13 19.49 -8.13
N LEU A 70 -9.28 19.49 -6.80
CA LEU A 70 -9.94 20.58 -6.06
C LEU A 70 -9.21 21.90 -6.24
N ARG A 71 -7.88 21.90 -6.08
CA ARG A 71 -7.05 23.11 -6.29
C ARG A 71 -7.11 23.58 -7.74
N TRP A 72 -7.11 22.65 -8.70
CA TRP A 72 -7.23 22.98 -10.11
C TRP A 72 -8.57 23.63 -10.46
N LEU A 73 -9.69 23.15 -9.92
CA LEU A 73 -11.02 23.75 -10.09
C LEU A 73 -11.08 25.14 -9.45
N LYS A 74 -10.57 25.27 -8.22
CA LYS A 74 -10.50 26.58 -7.55
C LYS A 74 -9.63 27.61 -8.31
N ALA A 75 -8.51 27.17 -8.88
CA ALA A 75 -7.64 28.02 -9.71
C ALA A 75 -8.34 28.50 -10.99
N ARG A 76 -9.40 27.79 -11.43
CA ARG A 76 -10.24 28.20 -12.56
C ARG A 76 -11.43 29.09 -12.15
N GLY A 77 -11.52 29.52 -10.90
CA GLY A 77 -12.55 30.40 -10.42
C GLY A 77 -13.82 29.67 -9.92
N VAL A 78 -13.82 28.34 -9.86
CA VAL A 78 -14.97 27.59 -9.34
C VAL A 78 -15.06 27.79 -7.81
N PRO A 79 -16.23 28.20 -7.26
CA PRO A 79 -16.42 28.33 -5.82
C PRO A 79 -16.13 27.01 -5.10
N ALA A 80 -15.53 27.07 -3.90
CA ALA A 80 -15.10 25.89 -3.16
C ALA A 80 -16.23 24.87 -2.95
N ALA A 81 -17.42 25.32 -2.57
CA ALA A 81 -18.59 24.46 -2.36
C ALA A 81 -18.96 23.69 -3.65
N VAL A 82 -19.01 24.39 -4.80
CA VAL A 82 -19.33 23.77 -6.09
C VAL A 82 -18.25 22.77 -6.50
N ALA A 83 -16.98 23.12 -6.32
CA ALA A 83 -15.86 22.23 -6.64
C ALA A 83 -15.88 20.95 -5.80
N ILE A 84 -16.16 21.06 -4.50
CA ILE A 84 -16.30 19.91 -3.59
C ILE A 84 -17.50 19.04 -4.02
N THR A 85 -18.66 19.65 -4.28
CA THR A 85 -19.85 18.91 -4.73
C THR A 85 -19.62 18.17 -6.04
N LEU A 86 -18.95 18.80 -7.02
CA LEU A 86 -18.59 18.16 -8.28
C LEU A 86 -17.65 16.97 -8.09
N LEU A 87 -16.64 17.09 -7.23
CA LEU A 87 -15.70 16.00 -6.95
C LEU A 87 -16.38 14.84 -6.22
N ILE A 88 -17.26 15.13 -5.27
CA ILE A 88 -18.04 14.10 -4.57
C ILE A 88 -18.97 13.40 -5.54
N ALA A 89 -19.70 14.15 -6.38
CA ALA A 89 -20.54 13.56 -7.42
C ALA A 89 -19.71 12.67 -8.36
N ALA A 90 -18.51 13.09 -8.77
CA ALA A 90 -17.61 12.30 -9.59
C ALA A 90 -17.17 11.00 -8.89
N VAL A 91 -16.87 11.05 -7.58
CA VAL A 91 -16.53 9.85 -6.78
C VAL A 91 -17.73 8.91 -6.68
N ILE A 92 -18.93 9.44 -6.41
CA ILE A 92 -20.16 8.62 -6.34
C ILE A 92 -20.41 7.95 -7.68
N VAL A 93 -20.39 8.71 -8.77
CA VAL A 93 -20.62 8.18 -10.13
C VAL A 93 -19.58 7.13 -10.49
N SER A 94 -18.30 7.39 -10.22
CA SER A 94 -17.24 6.39 -10.48
C SER A 94 -17.41 5.13 -9.63
N SER A 95 -17.80 5.26 -8.36
CA SER A 95 -18.06 4.12 -7.47
C SER A 95 -19.26 3.29 -7.95
N LEU A 96 -20.33 3.94 -8.38
CA LEU A 96 -21.51 3.25 -8.95
C LEU A 96 -21.17 2.56 -10.28
N MET A 97 -20.36 3.20 -11.12
CA MET A 97 -19.88 2.60 -12.38
C MET A 97 -19.03 1.36 -12.12
N VAL A 98 -18.11 1.44 -11.16
CA VAL A 98 -17.30 0.28 -10.72
C VAL A 98 -18.20 -0.83 -10.18
N ALA A 99 -19.16 -0.50 -9.33
CA ALA A 99 -20.10 -1.47 -8.78
C ALA A 99 -20.93 -2.15 -9.89
N ALA A 100 -21.40 -1.39 -10.89
CA ALA A 100 -22.13 -1.94 -12.01
C ALA A 100 -21.28 -2.88 -12.87
N VAL A 101 -20.03 -2.50 -13.20
CA VAL A 101 -19.10 -3.34 -13.96
C VAL A 101 -18.77 -4.63 -13.21
N VAL A 102 -18.48 -4.54 -11.90
CA VAL A 102 -18.17 -5.71 -11.08
C VAL A 102 -19.38 -6.62 -10.96
N SER A 103 -20.58 -6.06 -10.72
CA SER A 103 -21.82 -6.85 -10.60
C SER A 103 -22.19 -7.55 -11.91
N ALA A 104 -22.05 -6.87 -13.04
CA ALA A 104 -22.26 -7.46 -14.37
C ALA A 104 -21.26 -8.60 -14.59
N ALA A 105 -19.97 -8.37 -14.35
CA ALA A 105 -18.94 -9.38 -14.51
C ALA A 105 -19.18 -10.63 -13.62
N ILE A 106 -19.66 -10.46 -12.38
CA ILE A 106 -20.02 -11.58 -11.50
C ILE A 106 -21.22 -12.36 -12.08
N GLY A 107 -22.24 -11.65 -12.58
CA GLY A 107 -23.41 -12.26 -13.19
C GLY A 107 -23.05 -13.10 -14.41
N ASP A 108 -22.33 -12.48 -15.34
CA ASP A 108 -21.89 -13.13 -16.60
C ASP A 108 -20.93 -14.29 -16.32
N PHE A 109 -20.01 -14.14 -15.36
CA PHE A 109 -19.10 -15.20 -14.94
C PHE A 109 -19.85 -16.42 -14.41
N ARG A 110 -20.88 -16.21 -13.58
CA ARG A 110 -21.70 -17.33 -13.06
C ARG A 110 -22.42 -18.09 -14.16
N THR A 111 -22.90 -17.39 -15.18
CA THR A 111 -23.59 -18.03 -16.33
C THR A 111 -22.59 -18.75 -17.25
N ALA A 112 -21.36 -18.27 -17.36
CA ALA A 112 -20.29 -18.88 -18.14
C ALA A 112 -19.56 -20.04 -17.43
N LEU A 113 -19.76 -20.25 -16.12
CA LEU A 113 -19.11 -21.29 -15.34
C LEU A 113 -19.19 -22.70 -15.95
N PRO A 114 -20.36 -23.18 -16.45
CA PRO A 114 -20.45 -24.52 -17.05
C PRO A 114 -19.56 -24.67 -18.30
N SER A 115 -19.46 -23.62 -19.14
CA SER A 115 -18.61 -23.65 -20.34
C SER A 115 -17.12 -23.66 -19.99
N TYR A 116 -16.70 -22.91 -18.97
CA TYR A 116 -15.34 -22.95 -18.47
C TYR A 116 -14.97 -24.31 -17.85
N ALA A 117 -15.89 -24.96 -17.16
CA ALA A 117 -15.68 -26.29 -16.61
C ALA A 117 -15.42 -27.33 -17.70
N THR A 118 -16.21 -27.30 -18.80
CA THR A 118 -15.99 -28.21 -19.96
C THR A 118 -14.67 -27.95 -20.68
N GLN A 119 -14.29 -26.67 -20.82
CA GLN A 119 -12.98 -26.29 -21.41
C GLN A 119 -11.81 -26.75 -20.52
N PHE A 120 -11.94 -26.62 -19.20
CA PHE A 120 -10.95 -27.13 -18.26
C PHE A 120 -10.78 -28.65 -18.35
N GLU A 121 -11.86 -29.40 -18.46
CA GLU A 121 -11.80 -30.87 -18.67
C GLU A 121 -11.09 -31.23 -19.98
N GLY A 122 -11.27 -30.45 -21.04
CA GLY A 122 -10.52 -30.61 -22.30
C GLY A 122 -9.03 -30.39 -22.09
N LEU A 123 -8.66 -29.22 -21.55
CA LEU A 123 -7.26 -28.88 -21.26
C LEU A 123 -6.57 -29.89 -20.33
N SER A 124 -7.28 -30.38 -19.32
CA SER A 124 -6.75 -31.38 -18.39
C SER A 124 -6.45 -32.68 -19.09
N ARG A 125 -7.32 -33.15 -19.99
CA ARG A 125 -7.09 -34.36 -20.80
C ARG A 125 -5.88 -34.21 -21.72
N ASP A 126 -5.77 -33.07 -22.39
CA ASP A 126 -4.62 -32.78 -23.27
C ASP A 126 -3.30 -32.72 -22.48
N ALA A 127 -3.32 -32.08 -21.30
CA ALA A 127 -2.16 -32.00 -20.42
C ALA A 127 -1.73 -33.40 -19.91
N VAL A 128 -2.68 -34.24 -19.49
CA VAL A 128 -2.41 -35.64 -19.09
C VAL A 128 -1.81 -36.43 -20.26
N ALA A 129 -2.36 -36.27 -21.47
CA ALA A 129 -1.81 -36.95 -22.67
C ALA A 129 -0.38 -36.51 -22.97
N VAL A 130 -0.06 -35.22 -22.85
CA VAL A 130 1.32 -34.72 -23.04
C VAL A 130 2.28 -35.29 -21.98
N VAL A 131 1.88 -35.29 -20.71
CA VAL A 131 2.71 -35.80 -19.60
C VAL A 131 2.90 -37.29 -19.68
N ALA A 132 1.90 -38.05 -20.14
CA ALA A 132 2.00 -39.47 -20.38
C ALA A 132 3.06 -39.82 -21.46
N ASN A 133 3.26 -38.95 -22.47
CA ASN A 133 4.33 -39.13 -23.47
C ASN A 133 5.74 -39.00 -22.88
N TYR A 134 5.89 -38.36 -21.71
CA TYR A 134 7.16 -38.29 -20.97
C TYR A 134 7.32 -39.42 -19.91
N GLY A 135 6.43 -40.42 -19.94
CA GLY A 135 6.50 -41.60 -19.06
C GLY A 135 5.93 -41.41 -17.66
N VAL A 136 5.24 -40.31 -17.41
CA VAL A 136 4.58 -40.05 -16.13
C VAL A 136 3.09 -40.35 -16.29
N VAL A 137 2.64 -41.46 -15.69
CA VAL A 137 1.23 -41.85 -15.67
C VAL A 137 0.60 -41.17 -14.47
N LEU A 138 -0.10 -40.04 -14.69
CA LEU A 138 -0.90 -39.37 -13.70
C LEU A 138 -2.37 -39.80 -13.84
N ASP A 139 -2.96 -40.30 -12.77
CA ASP A 139 -4.39 -40.58 -12.73
C ASP A 139 -5.20 -39.29 -12.78
N GLN A 140 -6.32 -39.32 -13.49
CA GLN A 140 -7.21 -38.15 -13.66
C GLN A 140 -7.70 -37.59 -12.32
N SER A 141 -7.83 -38.45 -11.30
CA SER A 141 -8.15 -38.03 -9.93
C SER A 141 -7.05 -37.19 -9.28
N GLN A 142 -5.78 -37.47 -9.56
CA GLN A 142 -4.64 -36.73 -9.03
C GLN A 142 -4.53 -35.34 -9.69
N TRP A 143 -4.84 -35.22 -10.99
CA TRP A 143 -4.91 -33.93 -11.68
C TRP A 143 -6.04 -33.06 -11.13
N GLN A 144 -7.23 -33.60 -10.90
CA GLN A 144 -8.34 -32.89 -10.32
C GLN A 144 -8.07 -32.43 -8.88
N ALA A 145 -7.26 -33.18 -8.12
CA ALA A 145 -6.84 -32.80 -6.77
C ALA A 145 -5.78 -31.67 -6.80
N LEU A 146 -4.91 -31.63 -7.80
CA LEU A 146 -3.87 -30.60 -7.97
C LEU A 146 -4.44 -29.30 -8.57
N PHE A 147 -5.39 -29.43 -9.48
CA PHE A 147 -6.01 -28.32 -10.20
C PHE A 147 -7.54 -28.37 -10.01
N ASP A 148 -8.00 -28.02 -8.81
CA ASP A 148 -9.44 -27.88 -8.55
C ASP A 148 -9.98 -26.61 -9.24
N PRO A 149 -10.79 -26.75 -10.32
CA PRO A 149 -11.39 -25.59 -10.99
C PRO A 149 -12.20 -24.75 -10.03
N SER A 150 -12.84 -25.40 -9.05
CA SER A 150 -13.69 -24.71 -8.07
C SER A 150 -12.87 -23.77 -7.17
N ALA A 151 -11.59 -24.09 -6.91
CA ALA A 151 -10.71 -23.22 -6.15
C ALA A 151 -10.35 -21.93 -6.94
N LEU A 152 -10.13 -22.06 -8.25
CA LEU A 152 -9.90 -20.93 -9.15
C LEU A 152 -11.14 -20.04 -9.24
N PHE A 153 -12.31 -20.64 -9.42
CA PHE A 153 -13.58 -19.93 -9.46
C PHE A 153 -13.90 -19.23 -8.13
N LYS A 154 -13.64 -19.90 -7.01
CA LYS A 154 -13.76 -19.28 -5.67
C LYS A 154 -12.81 -18.12 -5.49
N MET A 155 -11.57 -18.23 -5.97
CA MET A 155 -10.59 -17.12 -5.90
C MET A 155 -11.08 -15.89 -6.69
N VAL A 156 -11.55 -16.08 -7.91
CA VAL A 156 -12.11 -15.00 -8.74
C VAL A 156 -13.36 -14.42 -8.06
N ALA A 157 -14.31 -15.24 -7.65
CA ALA A 157 -15.53 -14.81 -6.98
C ALA A 157 -15.27 -14.08 -5.67
N ASN A 158 -14.33 -14.55 -4.85
CA ASN A 158 -13.94 -13.91 -3.60
C ASN A 158 -13.27 -12.54 -3.83
N THR A 159 -12.42 -12.44 -4.86
CA THR A 159 -11.79 -11.17 -5.24
C THR A 159 -12.85 -10.14 -5.63
N LEU A 160 -13.82 -10.55 -6.46
CA LEU A 160 -14.93 -9.70 -6.89
C LEU A 160 -15.84 -9.31 -5.72
N SER A 161 -16.18 -10.27 -4.85
CA SER A 161 -17.01 -10.01 -3.66
C SER A 161 -16.32 -9.05 -2.69
N SER A 162 -15.00 -9.16 -2.53
CA SER A 162 -14.21 -8.25 -1.69
C SER A 162 -14.24 -6.82 -2.21
N LEU A 163 -14.20 -6.64 -3.53
CA LEU A 163 -14.38 -5.32 -4.16
C LEU A 163 -15.79 -4.77 -3.90
N GLY A 164 -16.82 -5.60 -4.03
CA GLY A 164 -18.21 -5.22 -3.72
C GLY A 164 -18.40 -4.79 -2.26
N ASN A 165 -17.84 -5.53 -1.31
CA ASN A 165 -17.92 -5.21 0.12
C ASN A 165 -17.18 -3.91 0.49
N ALA A 166 -16.06 -3.62 -0.18
CA ALA A 166 -15.35 -2.35 0.00
C ALA A 166 -16.21 -1.14 -0.40
N LEU A 167 -17.09 -1.28 -1.38
CA LEU A 167 -18.03 -0.24 -1.80
C LEU A 167 -19.17 -0.01 -0.80
N THR A 168 -19.56 -1.02 -0.02
CA THR A 168 -20.67 -0.91 0.95
C THR A 168 -20.34 0.07 2.09
N ASN A 169 -19.08 0.15 2.50
CA ASN A 169 -18.61 1.13 3.50
C ASN A 169 -18.36 2.53 2.91
N GLY A 170 -18.60 2.69 1.60
CA GLY A 170 -18.28 3.90 0.85
C GLY A 170 -19.00 5.16 1.33
N LEU A 171 -20.23 5.05 1.89
CA LEU A 171 -20.98 6.21 2.37
C LEU A 171 -20.28 6.90 3.55
N LEU A 172 -19.80 6.12 4.53
CA LEU A 172 -19.05 6.65 5.67
C LEU A 172 -17.75 7.29 5.23
N ILE A 173 -17.03 6.61 4.32
CA ILE A 173 -15.78 7.13 3.74
C ILE A 173 -16.05 8.45 3.00
N LEU A 174 -17.09 8.50 2.15
CA LEU A 174 -17.48 9.70 1.43
C LEU A 174 -17.82 10.86 2.38
N LEU A 175 -18.58 10.59 3.44
CA LEU A 175 -18.91 11.60 4.44
C LEU A 175 -17.63 12.17 5.08
N LEU A 176 -16.71 11.31 5.47
CA LEU A 176 -15.42 11.73 6.01
C LEU A 176 -14.59 12.53 4.99
N VAL A 177 -14.57 12.11 3.72
CA VAL A 177 -13.90 12.85 2.64
C VAL A 177 -14.44 14.26 2.49
N VAL A 178 -15.78 14.42 2.56
CA VAL A 178 -16.42 15.74 2.49
C VAL A 178 -15.92 16.64 3.61
N PHE A 179 -15.94 16.14 4.85
CA PHE A 179 -15.47 16.90 6.02
C PHE A 179 -13.98 17.26 5.89
N ILE A 180 -13.15 16.30 5.49
CA ILE A 180 -11.71 16.53 5.32
C ILE A 180 -11.45 17.59 4.24
N LEU A 181 -12.12 17.51 3.08
CA LEU A 181 -11.94 18.48 1.99
C LEU A 181 -12.48 19.87 2.35
N ALA A 182 -13.54 19.94 3.16
CA ALA A 182 -14.06 21.20 3.65
C ALA A 182 -13.12 21.86 4.67
N GLU A 183 -12.41 21.06 5.50
CA GLU A 183 -11.51 21.52 6.57
C GLU A 183 -10.06 21.74 6.11
N ASP A 184 -9.65 21.18 4.94
CA ASP A 184 -8.27 20.99 4.48
C ASP A 184 -7.34 22.22 4.62
N GLN A 185 -7.84 23.42 4.44
CA GLN A 185 -7.03 24.65 4.57
C GLN A 185 -7.01 25.22 5.99
N SER A 186 -8.00 24.89 6.80
CA SER A 186 -8.19 25.50 8.14
C SER A 186 -7.35 24.80 9.21
N PHE A 187 -7.09 23.51 9.11
CA PHE A 187 -6.44 22.74 10.19
C PHE A 187 -4.98 23.11 10.40
N ILE A 188 -4.17 23.19 9.34
CA ILE A 188 -2.75 23.54 9.44
C ILE A 188 -2.59 25.02 9.85
N ASP A 189 -3.48 25.90 9.37
CA ASP A 189 -3.46 27.30 9.71
C ASP A 189 -3.92 27.54 11.17
N LYS A 190 -4.92 26.80 11.64
CA LYS A 190 -5.32 26.78 13.06
C LYS A 190 -4.18 26.30 13.96
N LEU A 191 -3.45 25.26 13.55
CA LEU A 191 -2.29 24.77 14.30
C LEU A 191 -1.16 25.80 14.35
N ALA A 192 -0.95 26.56 13.27
CA ALA A 192 0.01 27.66 13.22
C ALA A 192 -0.39 28.81 14.17
N LEU A 193 -1.69 29.10 14.29
CA LEU A 193 -2.21 30.14 15.15
C LEU A 193 -2.26 29.76 16.63
N SER A 194 -2.37 28.45 16.94
CA SER A 194 -2.44 27.93 18.31
C SER A 194 -1.08 27.75 19.02
N GLY A 195 0.00 28.35 18.50
CA GLY A 195 1.31 28.35 19.15
C GLY A 195 2.20 27.16 18.79
N GLY A 196 1.89 26.42 17.75
CA GLY A 196 2.79 25.40 17.18
C GLY A 196 4.11 26.03 16.73
N SER A 197 5.24 25.37 17.01
CA SER A 197 6.54 25.90 16.56
C SER A 197 6.54 26.06 15.03
N ALA A 198 7.09 27.18 14.55
CA ALA A 198 7.14 27.47 13.10
C ALA A 198 7.83 26.33 12.30
N ALA A 199 8.85 25.69 12.89
CA ALA A 199 9.52 24.53 12.33
C ALA A 199 8.60 23.32 12.24
N GLY A 200 7.78 23.04 13.25
CA GLY A 200 6.81 21.92 13.26
C GLY A 200 5.72 22.11 12.21
N VAL A 201 5.17 23.31 12.08
CA VAL A 201 4.16 23.65 11.06
C VAL A 201 4.76 23.54 9.64
N ALA A 202 5.98 24.03 9.42
CA ALA A 202 6.68 23.91 8.14
C ALA A 202 6.93 22.45 7.76
N SER A 203 7.38 21.62 8.70
CA SER A 203 7.57 20.18 8.52
C SER A 203 6.25 19.48 8.15
N LEU A 204 5.16 19.79 8.85
CA LEU A 204 3.85 19.20 8.57
C LEU A 204 3.31 19.62 7.18
N ARG A 205 3.51 20.88 6.78
CA ARG A 205 3.15 21.34 5.43
C ARG A 205 3.95 20.64 4.34
N THR A 206 5.26 20.49 4.55
CA THR A 206 6.15 19.79 3.60
C THR A 206 5.73 18.32 3.49
N PHE A 207 5.48 17.69 4.61
CA PHE A 207 4.95 16.33 4.69
C PHE A 207 3.64 16.17 3.90
N ALA A 208 2.62 16.97 4.22
CA ALA A 208 1.32 16.89 3.54
C ALA A 208 1.46 17.08 2.02
N ARG A 209 2.34 17.98 1.57
CA ARG A 209 2.64 18.16 0.13
C ARG A 209 3.29 16.92 -0.49
N SER A 210 4.27 16.32 0.18
CA SER A 210 4.98 15.15 -0.32
C SER A 210 4.04 13.94 -0.47
N VAL A 211 3.22 13.67 0.56
CA VAL A 211 2.25 12.57 0.52
C VAL A 211 1.18 12.84 -0.55
N ASN A 212 0.68 14.07 -0.64
CA ASN A 212 -0.32 14.48 -1.64
C ASN A 212 0.22 14.30 -3.08
N SER A 213 1.46 14.72 -3.33
CA SER A 213 2.11 14.56 -4.62
C SER A 213 2.31 13.08 -4.96
N TYR A 214 2.79 12.29 -3.99
CA TYR A 214 2.93 10.85 -4.16
C TYR A 214 1.60 10.18 -4.51
N MET A 215 0.53 10.46 -3.75
CA MET A 215 -0.79 9.86 -3.97
C MET A 215 -1.38 10.24 -5.32
N ALA A 216 -1.24 11.51 -5.73
CA ALA A 216 -1.71 11.97 -7.03
C ALA A 216 -0.96 11.28 -8.19
N LEU A 217 0.38 11.22 -8.10
CA LEU A 217 1.20 10.56 -9.12
C LEU A 217 0.96 9.06 -9.15
N LYS A 218 0.89 8.39 -8.00
CA LYS A 218 0.61 6.95 -7.92
C LYS A 218 -0.77 6.62 -8.49
N SER A 219 -1.79 7.44 -8.21
CA SER A 219 -3.12 7.28 -8.80
C SER A 219 -3.11 7.41 -10.32
N LEU A 220 -2.37 8.38 -10.85
CA LEU A 220 -2.24 8.57 -12.29
C LEU A 220 -1.53 7.39 -12.97
N ILE A 221 -0.43 6.91 -12.40
CA ILE A 221 0.32 5.75 -12.90
C ILE A 221 -0.54 4.50 -12.82
N SER A 222 -1.24 4.29 -11.69
CA SER A 222 -2.13 3.15 -11.52
C SER A 222 -3.28 3.17 -12.53
N LEU A 223 -3.86 4.34 -12.79
CA LEU A 223 -4.89 4.51 -13.82
C LEU A 223 -4.36 4.17 -15.21
N ALA A 224 -3.17 4.68 -15.55
CA ALA A 224 -2.52 4.36 -16.83
C ALA A 224 -2.25 2.86 -16.94
N THR A 225 -1.76 2.20 -15.86
CA THR A 225 -1.54 0.75 -15.82
C THR A 225 -2.85 -0.01 -16.05
N GLY A 226 -3.91 0.35 -15.32
CA GLY A 226 -5.22 -0.28 -15.46
C GLY A 226 -5.82 -0.16 -16.87
N ILE A 227 -5.73 1.03 -17.48
CA ILE A 227 -6.18 1.27 -18.86
C ILE A 227 -5.35 0.44 -19.85
N THR A 228 -4.03 0.38 -19.67
CA THR A 228 -3.17 -0.38 -20.59
C THR A 228 -3.45 -1.88 -20.49
N VAL A 229 -3.66 -2.41 -19.26
CA VAL A 229 -4.06 -3.80 -19.03
C VAL A 229 -5.44 -4.07 -19.66
N TRP A 230 -6.42 -3.21 -19.42
CA TRP A 230 -7.73 -3.33 -20.05
C TRP A 230 -7.64 -3.41 -21.55
N LEU A 231 -6.94 -2.48 -22.20
CA LEU A 231 -6.79 -2.45 -23.67
C LEU A 231 -6.08 -3.71 -24.18
N TRP A 232 -5.03 -4.18 -23.50
CA TRP A 232 -4.33 -5.39 -23.86
C TRP A 232 -5.23 -6.63 -23.83
N LEU A 233 -5.98 -6.81 -22.74
CA LEU A 233 -6.91 -7.94 -22.60
C LEU A 233 -8.09 -7.86 -23.57
N TRP A 234 -8.57 -6.66 -23.86
CA TRP A 234 -9.59 -6.42 -24.86
C TRP A 234 -9.13 -6.81 -26.27
N ILE A 235 -7.89 -6.47 -26.65
CA ILE A 235 -7.28 -6.86 -27.94
C ILE A 235 -7.14 -8.37 -28.04
N LEU A 236 -6.78 -9.05 -26.94
CA LEU A 236 -6.66 -10.50 -26.89
C LEU A 236 -8.03 -11.22 -26.90
N GLY A 237 -9.13 -10.51 -26.65
CA GLY A 237 -10.46 -11.09 -26.52
C GLY A 237 -10.70 -11.82 -25.19
N VAL A 238 -9.96 -11.47 -24.14
CA VAL A 238 -10.17 -12.05 -22.81
C VAL A 238 -11.43 -11.46 -22.17
N ASP A 239 -12.32 -12.29 -21.67
CA ASP A 239 -13.56 -11.87 -21.03
C ASP A 239 -13.29 -11.00 -19.81
N TYR A 240 -14.23 -10.08 -19.53
CA TYR A 240 -14.18 -9.16 -18.39
C TYR A 240 -12.93 -8.24 -18.37
N ALA A 241 -12.40 -7.86 -19.55
CA ALA A 241 -11.18 -7.06 -19.69
C ALA A 241 -11.23 -5.76 -18.87
N VAL A 242 -12.37 -5.07 -18.82
CA VAL A 242 -12.57 -3.84 -18.00
C VAL A 242 -12.38 -4.13 -16.51
N MET A 243 -12.92 -5.24 -16.04
CA MET A 243 -12.81 -5.67 -14.64
C MET A 243 -11.37 -5.98 -14.26
N TRP A 244 -10.63 -6.69 -15.12
CA TRP A 244 -9.20 -6.99 -14.89
C TRP A 244 -8.34 -5.73 -14.94
N GLY A 245 -8.67 -4.79 -15.81
CA GLY A 245 -8.03 -3.47 -15.84
C GLY A 245 -8.28 -2.69 -14.55
N LEU A 246 -9.50 -2.72 -14.03
CA LEU A 246 -9.86 -2.12 -12.74
C LEU A 246 -9.11 -2.79 -11.58
N LEU A 247 -9.03 -4.12 -11.57
CA LEU A 247 -8.26 -4.86 -10.57
C LEU A 247 -6.77 -4.49 -10.63
N ALA A 248 -6.21 -4.40 -11.84
CA ALA A 248 -4.84 -3.96 -12.05
C ALA A 248 -4.62 -2.52 -11.55
N PHE A 249 -5.56 -1.60 -11.80
CA PHE A 249 -5.54 -0.25 -11.25
C PHE A 249 -5.47 -0.23 -9.73
N LEU A 250 -6.39 -0.97 -9.07
CA LEU A 250 -6.48 -0.99 -7.61
C LEU A 250 -5.24 -1.65 -6.97
N LEU A 251 -4.86 -2.82 -7.48
CA LEU A 251 -3.73 -3.55 -6.91
C LEU A 251 -2.38 -2.90 -7.24
N ASN A 252 -2.27 -2.07 -8.27
CA ASN A 252 -1.03 -1.36 -8.58
C ASN A 252 -0.59 -0.36 -7.48
N PHE A 253 -1.47 -0.01 -6.54
CA PHE A 253 -1.07 0.72 -5.34
C PHE A 253 -0.18 -0.12 -4.41
N VAL A 254 -0.29 -1.46 -4.46
CA VAL A 254 0.56 -2.39 -3.71
C VAL A 254 1.89 -2.57 -4.46
N PRO A 255 3.03 -2.11 -3.90
CA PRO A 255 4.30 -2.14 -4.62
C PRO A 255 4.72 -3.56 -4.99
N ASN A 256 5.17 -3.75 -6.22
CA ASN A 256 5.77 -4.97 -6.78
C ASN A 256 4.89 -6.24 -6.80
N VAL A 257 4.01 -6.41 -5.83
CA VAL A 257 3.19 -7.63 -5.66
C VAL A 257 1.81 -7.46 -6.29
N GLY A 258 1.29 -6.24 -6.32
CA GLY A 258 -0.09 -5.97 -6.71
C GLY A 258 -0.43 -6.37 -8.14
N SER A 259 0.41 -6.01 -9.08
CA SER A 259 0.23 -6.37 -10.50
C SER A 259 0.37 -7.88 -10.76
N LEU A 260 1.22 -8.56 -10.00
CA LEU A 260 1.37 -10.02 -10.08
C LEU A 260 0.10 -10.71 -9.58
N ILE A 261 -0.46 -10.27 -8.45
CA ILE A 261 -1.74 -10.78 -7.94
C ILE A 261 -2.87 -10.51 -8.92
N ALA A 262 -2.90 -9.32 -9.55
CA ALA A 262 -3.90 -8.98 -10.56
C ALA A 262 -3.82 -9.86 -11.83
N ALA A 263 -2.60 -10.26 -12.21
CA ALA A 263 -2.37 -11.08 -13.39
C ALA A 263 -2.89 -12.51 -13.24
N VAL A 264 -2.76 -13.12 -12.05
CA VAL A 264 -3.08 -14.54 -11.83
C VAL A 264 -4.49 -14.90 -12.31
N PRO A 265 -5.57 -14.27 -11.84
CA PRO A 265 -6.92 -14.65 -12.26
C PRO A 265 -7.19 -14.37 -13.75
N ALA A 266 -6.61 -13.28 -14.29
CA ALA A 266 -6.76 -12.97 -15.71
C ALA A 266 -6.05 -13.98 -16.61
N VAL A 267 -4.84 -14.43 -16.24
CA VAL A 267 -4.08 -15.46 -16.98
C VAL A 267 -4.79 -16.80 -16.92
N LEU A 268 -5.35 -17.16 -15.75
CA LEU A 268 -6.10 -18.39 -15.58
C LEU A 268 -7.39 -18.39 -16.44
N LEU A 269 -8.08 -17.26 -16.49
CA LEU A 269 -9.26 -17.14 -17.36
C LEU A 269 -8.86 -17.21 -18.83
N ALA A 270 -7.79 -16.54 -19.24
CA ALA A 270 -7.26 -16.61 -20.60
C ALA A 270 -6.82 -18.04 -20.96
N LEU A 271 -6.29 -18.81 -20.02
CA LEU A 271 -5.98 -20.22 -20.22
C LEU A 271 -7.23 -21.05 -20.56
N LEU A 272 -8.31 -20.80 -19.82
CA LEU A 272 -9.59 -21.48 -20.05
C LEU A 272 -10.22 -21.08 -21.38
N GLN A 273 -10.24 -19.79 -21.73
CA GLN A 273 -10.89 -19.28 -22.93
C GLN A 273 -10.11 -19.49 -24.22
N LEU A 274 -8.81 -19.17 -24.19
CA LEU A 274 -7.95 -19.05 -25.36
C LEU A 274 -6.87 -20.12 -25.41
N GLY A 275 -6.86 -21.02 -24.42
CA GLY A 275 -5.85 -22.06 -24.29
C GLY A 275 -4.49 -21.51 -23.85
N VAL A 276 -3.45 -22.36 -23.99
CA VAL A 276 -2.08 -22.07 -23.50
C VAL A 276 -1.48 -20.84 -24.17
N SER A 277 -1.70 -20.65 -25.47
CA SER A 277 -1.20 -19.47 -26.20
C SER A 277 -1.78 -18.17 -25.69
N GLY A 278 -3.10 -18.13 -25.43
CA GLY A 278 -3.77 -16.96 -24.83
C GLY A 278 -3.27 -16.65 -23.43
N ALA A 279 -3.08 -17.68 -22.60
CA ALA A 279 -2.52 -17.52 -21.26
C ALA A 279 -1.10 -16.93 -21.30
N LEU A 280 -0.23 -17.44 -22.17
CA LEU A 280 1.15 -16.96 -22.34
C LEU A 280 1.17 -15.49 -22.82
N LEU A 281 0.33 -15.14 -23.81
CA LEU A 281 0.22 -13.75 -24.29
C LEU A 281 -0.32 -12.82 -23.21
N THR A 282 -1.28 -13.27 -22.42
CA THR A 282 -1.82 -12.51 -21.27
C THR A 282 -0.74 -12.30 -20.22
N ALA A 283 -0.02 -13.36 -19.82
CA ALA A 283 1.05 -13.28 -18.83
C ALA A 283 2.21 -12.39 -19.31
N ALA A 284 2.63 -12.56 -20.57
CA ALA A 284 3.66 -11.72 -21.18
C ALA A 284 3.26 -10.24 -21.22
N GLY A 285 2.01 -9.94 -21.59
CA GLY A 285 1.48 -8.58 -21.60
C GLY A 285 1.50 -7.94 -20.21
N TYR A 286 1.01 -8.63 -19.18
CA TYR A 286 1.11 -8.16 -17.79
C TYR A 286 2.57 -7.94 -17.38
N GLY A 287 3.47 -8.88 -17.74
CA GLY A 287 4.90 -8.76 -17.45
C GLY A 287 5.51 -7.52 -18.12
N VAL A 288 5.27 -7.30 -19.40
CA VAL A 288 5.78 -6.15 -20.16
C VAL A 288 5.20 -4.84 -19.61
N ILE A 289 3.89 -4.78 -19.39
CA ILE A 289 3.22 -3.58 -18.85
C ILE A 289 3.80 -3.24 -17.49
N ASN A 290 3.91 -4.23 -16.60
CA ASN A 290 4.42 -4.02 -15.24
C ASN A 290 5.90 -3.60 -15.24
N LEU A 291 6.72 -4.24 -16.08
CA LEU A 291 8.13 -3.88 -16.23
C LEU A 291 8.28 -2.43 -16.74
N PHE A 292 7.49 -2.05 -17.74
CA PHE A 292 7.53 -0.73 -18.34
C PHE A 292 7.01 0.35 -17.37
N MET A 293 5.84 0.12 -16.76
CA MET A 293 5.24 1.06 -15.83
C MET A 293 6.07 1.21 -14.55
N GLY A 294 6.49 0.08 -13.93
CA GLY A 294 7.22 0.08 -12.66
C GLY A 294 8.68 0.53 -12.77
N ASN A 295 9.39 0.15 -13.84
CA ASN A 295 10.83 0.42 -13.94
C ASN A 295 11.18 1.66 -14.77
N PHE A 296 10.28 2.10 -15.67
CA PHE A 296 10.55 3.25 -16.55
C PHE A 296 9.66 4.45 -16.24
N ILE A 297 8.36 4.25 -16.14
CA ILE A 297 7.40 5.36 -15.96
C ILE A 297 7.42 5.84 -14.51
N GLU A 298 7.25 4.92 -13.54
CA GLU A 298 7.13 5.26 -12.12
C GLU A 298 8.35 6.04 -11.62
N PRO A 299 9.62 5.64 -11.86
CA PRO A 299 10.79 6.40 -11.43
C PRO A 299 10.94 7.76 -12.10
N ARG A 300 10.54 7.86 -13.38
CA ARG A 300 10.61 9.15 -14.13
C ARG A 300 9.58 10.17 -13.65
N VAL A 301 8.39 9.69 -13.30
CA VAL A 301 7.28 10.54 -12.87
C VAL A 301 7.39 10.90 -11.39
N MET A 302 7.79 9.95 -10.55
CA MET A 302 7.94 10.17 -9.10
C MET A 302 9.27 10.82 -8.70
N GLY A 303 10.28 10.75 -9.57
CA GLY A 303 11.61 11.28 -9.25
C GLY A 303 12.28 10.55 -8.07
N ARG A 304 13.28 11.21 -7.44
CA ARG A 304 14.02 10.67 -6.29
C ARG A 304 13.27 10.80 -4.94
N GLY A 305 11.95 11.02 -4.95
CA GLY A 305 11.20 11.64 -3.85
C GLY A 305 10.90 10.80 -2.61
N LEU A 306 10.97 9.46 -2.63
CA LEU A 306 10.49 8.67 -1.49
C LEU A 306 11.58 8.30 -0.48
N ASN A 307 12.83 8.24 -0.91
CA ASN A 307 14.00 7.91 -0.07
C ASN A 307 13.75 6.77 0.95
N LEU A 308 13.05 5.70 0.50
CA LEU A 308 12.82 4.47 1.25
C LEU A 308 13.62 3.34 0.60
N SER A 309 14.21 2.47 1.42
CA SER A 309 14.89 1.29 0.90
C SER A 309 13.88 0.27 0.37
N PRO A 310 14.20 -0.49 -0.71
CA PRO A 310 13.31 -1.53 -1.24
C PRO A 310 12.93 -2.59 -0.18
N LEU A 311 13.84 -2.94 0.71
CA LEU A 311 13.58 -3.84 1.83
C LEU A 311 12.54 -3.27 2.79
N VAL A 312 12.65 -1.96 3.12
CA VAL A 312 11.68 -1.28 3.98
C VAL A 312 10.30 -1.24 3.33
N ILE A 313 10.21 -1.00 2.03
CA ILE A 313 8.94 -1.05 1.28
C ILE A 313 8.31 -2.45 1.40
N PHE A 314 9.10 -3.52 1.22
CA PHE A 314 8.60 -4.89 1.34
C PHE A 314 8.15 -5.23 2.77
N LEU A 315 8.97 -4.89 3.78
CA LEU A 315 8.62 -5.10 5.18
C LEU A 315 7.39 -4.29 5.60
N SER A 316 7.26 -3.07 5.11
CA SER A 316 6.10 -2.22 5.37
C SER A 316 4.81 -2.83 4.80
N LEU A 317 4.89 -3.41 3.61
CA LEU A 317 3.77 -4.12 2.99
C LEU A 317 3.28 -5.29 3.86
N LEU A 318 4.21 -6.08 4.38
CA LEU A 318 3.89 -7.20 5.29
C LEU A 318 3.31 -6.69 6.61
N LEU A 319 3.93 -5.68 7.21
CA LEU A 319 3.52 -5.12 8.50
C LEU A 319 2.11 -4.50 8.40
N TRP A 320 1.93 -3.55 7.48
CA TRP A 320 0.66 -2.86 7.34
C TRP A 320 -0.45 -3.77 6.80
N GLY A 321 -0.08 -4.75 5.97
CA GLY A 321 -0.99 -5.79 5.51
C GLY A 321 -1.48 -6.69 6.65
N TRP A 322 -0.61 -7.03 7.59
CA TRP A 322 -0.96 -7.81 8.77
C TRP A 322 -1.80 -7.01 9.78
N VAL A 323 -1.50 -5.71 9.96
CA VAL A 323 -2.19 -4.84 10.94
C VAL A 323 -3.55 -4.36 10.43
N LEU A 324 -3.62 -3.86 9.18
CA LEU A 324 -4.78 -3.18 8.60
C LEU A 324 -5.41 -3.94 7.42
N GLY A 325 -4.93 -5.16 7.14
CA GLY A 325 -5.44 -5.96 6.02
C GLY A 325 -5.08 -5.41 4.63
N PRO A 326 -5.88 -5.72 3.59
CA PRO A 326 -5.61 -5.30 2.22
C PRO A 326 -5.45 -3.79 2.03
N VAL A 327 -6.20 -2.99 2.80
CA VAL A 327 -6.09 -1.53 2.77
C VAL A 327 -4.74 -1.07 3.33
N GLY A 328 -4.24 -1.75 4.37
CA GLY A 328 -2.88 -1.52 4.89
C GLY A 328 -1.79 -1.80 3.84
N MET A 329 -1.96 -2.84 3.03
CA MET A 329 -1.05 -3.11 1.90
C MET A 329 -1.07 -1.98 0.87
N LEU A 330 -2.25 -1.49 0.49
CA LEU A 330 -2.42 -0.37 -0.45
C LEU A 330 -1.75 0.91 0.07
N LEU A 331 -1.87 1.16 1.37
CA LEU A 331 -1.38 2.37 2.02
C LEU A 331 0.00 2.19 2.68
N SER A 332 0.68 1.07 2.48
CA SER A 332 1.93 0.73 3.17
C SER A 332 3.02 1.79 2.98
N VAL A 333 3.22 2.26 1.76
CA VAL A 333 4.24 3.28 1.45
C VAL A 333 3.92 4.62 2.13
N PRO A 334 2.74 5.24 1.95
CA PRO A 334 2.43 6.49 2.62
C PRO A 334 2.45 6.38 4.14
N LEU A 335 1.95 5.28 4.72
CA LEU A 335 2.00 5.07 6.17
C LEU A 335 3.44 4.96 6.69
N THR A 336 4.32 4.30 5.92
CA THR A 336 5.74 4.19 6.29
C THR A 336 6.47 5.51 6.14
N ILE A 337 6.14 6.33 5.14
CA ILE A 337 6.65 7.70 5.03
C ILE A 337 6.22 8.54 6.25
N MET A 338 4.95 8.42 6.68
CA MET A 338 4.46 9.09 7.88
C MET A 338 5.25 8.67 9.12
N LEU A 339 5.45 7.36 9.31
CA LEU A 339 6.21 6.81 10.42
C LEU A 339 7.67 7.29 10.40
N LYS A 340 8.32 7.24 9.22
CA LYS A 340 9.69 7.73 9.04
C LYS A 340 9.83 9.19 9.47
N LEU A 341 8.97 10.07 8.96
CA LEU A 341 9.01 11.49 9.28
C LEU A 341 8.71 11.78 10.76
N ALA A 342 7.79 11.02 11.37
CA ALA A 342 7.53 11.10 12.80
C ALA A 342 8.76 10.69 13.63
N LEU A 343 9.52 9.68 13.20
CA LEU A 343 10.76 9.25 13.83
C LEU A 343 11.89 10.27 13.64
N GLU A 344 12.02 10.84 12.45
CA GLU A 344 13.03 11.86 12.12
C GLU A 344 12.78 13.20 12.84
N SER A 345 11.55 13.49 13.25
CA SER A 345 11.20 14.74 13.95
C SER A 345 11.78 14.84 15.38
N ARG A 346 12.24 13.72 15.96
CA ARG A 346 12.81 13.68 17.32
C ARG A 346 14.27 13.20 17.26
N GLN A 347 15.20 13.92 17.90
CA GLN A 347 16.62 13.58 17.94
C GLN A 347 16.89 12.15 18.44
N GLN A 348 16.10 11.67 19.40
CA GLN A 348 16.27 10.33 19.98
C GLN A 348 15.92 9.19 19.01
N THR A 349 15.01 9.41 18.06
CA THR A 349 14.53 8.40 17.10
C THR A 349 14.96 8.68 15.67
N ALA A 350 15.64 9.80 15.41
CA ALA A 350 16.06 10.22 14.06
C ALA A 350 16.95 9.18 13.37
N TRP A 351 17.79 8.46 14.10
CA TRP A 351 18.62 7.38 13.57
C TRP A 351 17.78 6.22 13.00
N VAL A 352 16.64 5.88 13.63
CA VAL A 352 15.72 4.86 13.12
C VAL A 352 15.08 5.34 11.82
N GLY A 353 14.64 6.61 11.78
CA GLY A 353 14.12 7.22 10.55
C GLY A 353 15.12 7.20 9.40
N ALA A 354 16.40 7.49 9.69
CA ALA A 354 17.48 7.42 8.71
C ALA A 354 17.72 5.99 8.20
N MET A 355 17.62 4.97 9.06
CA MET A 355 17.73 3.56 8.64
C MET A 355 16.62 3.09 7.70
N LEU A 356 15.44 3.70 7.75
CA LEU A 356 14.36 3.45 6.81
C LEU A 356 14.64 4.04 5.42
N GLY A 357 15.64 4.91 5.31
CA GLY A 357 16.05 5.55 4.06
C GLY A 357 16.82 4.62 3.13
N GLY A 358 16.77 4.92 1.83
CA GLY A 358 17.47 4.19 0.76
C GLY A 358 18.90 4.69 0.51
N GLY A 359 19.80 4.57 1.50
CA GLY A 359 21.20 4.92 1.37
C GLY A 359 21.58 6.25 2.02
N LEU A 360 22.73 6.26 2.69
CA LEU A 360 23.38 7.48 3.18
C LEU A 360 23.82 8.29 1.96
N THR A 361 23.10 9.33 1.61
CA THR A 361 23.67 10.39 0.79
C THR A 361 24.68 11.11 1.68
N THR A 362 25.94 10.71 1.61
CA THR A 362 27.05 11.57 2.03
C THR A 362 26.94 12.86 1.24
N GLN A 363 26.51 13.93 1.92
CA GLN A 363 26.71 15.30 1.46
C GLN A 363 28.17 15.68 1.62
#